data_90bda4b0c25d2e8bf3f741aa9be8507a
#
_entry.id   90bda4b0c25d2e8bf3f741aa9be8507a
#
_cell.length_a   1.000
_cell.length_b   1.000
_cell.length_c   1.000
_cell.angle_alpha   90.00
_cell.angle_beta   90.00
_cell.angle_gamma   90.00
#
_symmetry.space_group_name_H-M   'P 1'
#
loop_
_entity.id
_entity.type
_entity.pdbx_description
1 polymer ?
#
loop_
_entity_poly.entity_id
_entity_poly.type
_entity_poly.pdbx_seq_one_letter_code
_entity_poly.pdbx_strand_id
1 'polypeptide(L)'
;MSKTYAKKSVEDKRKEVEELTNGMEKKIEQHFHSAEELKDYLSFMGKCYQYSMSNTALIQKQFRGAQAVGSFKFWKDKGFSVNKGEKGIKILVPNKTVPKFKDEKGKWKSINKATPQEKQLIKEGKKEVTQGRLYFSVGHVFDIHQTNATANDLPKIFPNRWLEGNVEDYKALYKEMEAIAEKNGISIIAPKEELGSAKGACYPLTKEVALNPRNSERQNVKTLLHEMTVRP
;
A
#
# COMPACT_ATOMS: atom_id res chain seq x y z
N MET A 1 -5.60 12.80 -31.99
CA MET A 1 -5.78 14.13 -31.37
C MET A 1 -5.39 14.04 -29.90
N SER A 2 -4.31 14.72 -29.51
CA SER A 2 -3.87 14.80 -28.12
C SER A 2 -4.80 15.74 -27.35
N LYS A 3 -5.53 15.22 -26.37
CA LYS A 3 -6.32 16.08 -25.47
C LYS A 3 -5.35 16.85 -24.56
N THR A 4 -5.19 18.12 -24.83
CA THR A 4 -4.46 19.04 -23.93
C THR A 4 -5.31 19.24 -22.67
N TYR A 5 -4.94 18.54 -21.59
CA TYR A 5 -5.60 18.75 -20.28
C TYR A 5 -5.18 20.12 -19.75
N ALA A 6 -6.14 21.03 -19.55
CA ALA A 6 -5.91 22.30 -18.89
C ALA A 6 -5.32 22.07 -17.49
N LYS A 7 -4.26 22.80 -17.13
CA LYS A 7 -3.69 22.74 -15.79
C LYS A 7 -4.71 23.21 -14.76
N LYS A 8 -5.11 22.32 -13.84
CA LYS A 8 -5.99 22.67 -12.71
C LYS A 8 -5.39 23.79 -11.88
N SER A 9 -6.23 24.75 -11.49
CA SER A 9 -5.85 25.83 -10.58
C SER A 9 -5.47 25.28 -9.19
N VAL A 10 -4.87 26.11 -8.35
CA VAL A 10 -4.56 25.75 -6.96
C VAL A 10 -5.85 25.53 -6.16
N GLU A 11 -6.88 26.32 -6.44
CA GLU A 11 -8.20 26.19 -5.82
C GLU A 11 -8.90 24.89 -6.20
N ASP A 12 -8.88 24.52 -7.49
CA ASP A 12 -9.48 23.27 -7.96
C ASP A 12 -8.82 22.05 -7.30
N LYS A 13 -7.49 22.08 -7.16
CA LYS A 13 -6.75 21.02 -6.45
C LYS A 13 -7.12 20.93 -4.97
N ARG A 14 -7.36 22.07 -4.35
CA ARG A 14 -7.76 22.15 -2.94
C ARG A 14 -9.16 21.58 -2.73
N LYS A 15 -10.10 21.98 -3.58
CA LYS A 15 -11.47 21.44 -3.59
C LYS A 15 -11.47 19.92 -3.83
N GLU A 16 -10.67 19.43 -4.76
CA GLU A 16 -10.58 18.00 -5.03
C GLU A 16 -10.06 17.20 -3.82
N VAL A 17 -9.11 17.72 -3.06
CA VAL A 17 -8.65 17.10 -1.81
C VAL A 17 -9.76 17.14 -0.76
N GLU A 18 -10.45 18.26 -0.60
CA GLU A 18 -11.54 18.46 0.35
C GLU A 18 -12.72 17.53 0.05
N GLU A 19 -13.15 17.43 -1.20
CA GLU A 19 -14.18 16.49 -1.66
C GLU A 19 -13.79 15.01 -1.38
N LEU A 20 -12.50 14.68 -1.58
CA LEU A 20 -12.00 13.34 -1.35
C LEU A 20 -11.98 12.99 0.14
N THR A 21 -11.65 13.95 1.00
CA THR A 21 -11.59 13.77 2.45
C THR A 21 -12.93 13.93 3.14
N ASN A 22 -13.89 14.60 2.50
CA ASN A 22 -15.21 14.80 3.06
C ASN A 22 -15.92 13.48 3.34
N GLY A 23 -16.36 13.30 4.57
CA GLY A 23 -17.02 12.09 5.05
C GLY A 23 -16.10 10.87 5.20
N MET A 24 -14.77 11.04 5.07
CA MET A 24 -13.81 9.95 5.25
C MET A 24 -13.78 9.46 6.70
N GLU A 25 -13.79 10.38 7.68
CA GLU A 25 -13.81 10.05 9.11
C GLU A 25 -15.04 9.19 9.47
N LYS A 26 -16.22 9.63 9.07
CA LYS A 26 -17.47 8.87 9.28
C LYS A 26 -17.42 7.47 8.66
N LYS A 27 -16.73 7.30 7.53
CA LYS A 27 -16.60 6.00 6.87
C LYS A 27 -15.59 5.09 7.55
N ILE A 28 -14.51 5.66 8.07
CA ILE A 28 -13.55 4.92 8.89
C ILE A 28 -14.27 4.46 10.16
N GLU A 29 -15.06 5.33 10.82
CA GLU A 29 -15.87 4.98 11.98
C GLU A 29 -16.83 3.82 11.70
N GLN A 30 -17.48 3.80 10.53
CA GLN A 30 -18.39 2.72 10.14
C GLN A 30 -17.73 1.32 10.16
N HIS A 31 -16.44 1.22 9.90
CA HIS A 31 -15.72 -0.07 9.97
C HIS A 31 -15.54 -0.59 11.40
N PHE A 32 -15.85 0.21 12.41
CA PHE A 32 -15.78 -0.18 13.82
C PHE A 32 -17.15 -0.46 14.45
N HIS A 33 -18.24 -0.42 13.68
CA HIS A 33 -19.59 -0.64 14.20
C HIS A 33 -19.93 -2.12 14.43
N SER A 34 -19.31 -3.03 13.68
CA SER A 34 -19.47 -4.47 13.87
C SER A 34 -18.14 -5.21 13.77
N ALA A 35 -18.06 -6.38 14.40
CA ALA A 35 -16.88 -7.24 14.31
C ALA A 35 -16.63 -7.72 12.87
N GLU A 36 -17.69 -7.87 12.09
CA GLU A 36 -17.63 -8.34 10.70
C GLU A 36 -17.09 -7.25 9.78
N GLU A 37 -17.57 -6.01 9.89
CA GLU A 37 -17.04 -4.86 9.15
C GLU A 37 -15.58 -4.57 9.49
N LEU A 38 -15.21 -4.69 10.77
CA LEU A 38 -13.84 -4.54 11.22
C LEU A 38 -12.94 -5.64 10.61
N LYS A 39 -13.38 -6.89 10.60
CA LYS A 39 -12.65 -8.02 10.00
C LYS A 39 -12.43 -7.79 8.51
N ASP A 40 -13.46 -7.38 7.78
CA ASP A 40 -13.37 -7.08 6.36
C ASP A 40 -12.38 -5.93 6.08
N TYR A 41 -12.45 -4.90 6.89
CA TYR A 41 -11.55 -3.75 6.78
C TYR A 41 -10.09 -4.15 7.09
N LEU A 42 -9.84 -4.90 8.14
CA LEU A 42 -8.50 -5.39 8.50
C LEU A 42 -7.95 -6.33 7.43
N SER A 43 -8.79 -7.22 6.88
CA SER A 43 -8.41 -8.08 5.76
C SER A 43 -8.01 -7.26 4.53
N PHE A 44 -8.78 -6.22 4.21
CA PHE A 44 -8.46 -5.31 3.12
C PHE A 44 -7.18 -4.51 3.38
N MET A 45 -6.97 -4.01 4.60
CA MET A 45 -5.74 -3.35 5.01
C MET A 45 -4.52 -4.25 4.83
N GLY A 46 -4.63 -5.52 5.15
CA GLY A 46 -3.58 -6.51 4.92
C GLY A 46 -3.18 -6.64 3.45
N LYS A 47 -4.15 -6.51 2.53
CA LYS A 47 -3.89 -6.47 1.08
C LYS A 47 -3.21 -5.16 0.64
N CYS A 48 -3.54 -4.04 1.27
CA CYS A 48 -3.08 -2.70 0.91
C CYS A 48 -2.14 -2.06 1.96
N TYR A 49 -1.36 -2.85 2.68
CA TYR A 49 -0.57 -2.42 3.85
C TYR A 49 0.44 -1.27 3.58
N GLN A 50 0.81 -1.05 2.33
CA GLN A 50 1.71 0.05 1.94
C GLN A 50 1.02 1.42 1.93
N TYR A 51 -0.30 1.46 2.09
CA TYR A 51 -1.09 2.67 2.13
C TYR A 51 -1.49 3.00 3.58
N SER A 52 -1.63 4.28 3.87
CA SER A 52 -2.17 4.72 5.16
C SER A 52 -3.63 4.26 5.31
N MET A 53 -4.12 4.20 6.55
CA MET A 53 -5.53 3.91 6.86
C MET A 53 -6.49 4.74 5.99
N SER A 54 -6.26 6.05 5.89
CA SER A 54 -7.07 6.95 5.07
C SER A 54 -7.06 6.56 3.60
N ASN A 55 -5.89 6.26 3.03
CA ASN A 55 -5.79 5.84 1.64
C ASN A 55 -6.39 4.46 1.40
N THR A 56 -6.24 3.54 2.36
CA THR A 56 -6.89 2.22 2.29
C THR A 56 -8.41 2.35 2.25
N ALA A 57 -9.00 3.20 3.10
CA ALA A 57 -10.43 3.49 3.08
C ALA A 57 -10.88 4.13 1.74
N LEU A 58 -10.06 5.04 1.17
CA LEU A 58 -10.34 5.63 -0.13
C LEU A 58 -10.30 4.61 -1.26
N ILE A 59 -9.33 3.69 -1.23
CA ILE A 59 -9.21 2.61 -2.22
C ILE A 59 -10.42 1.69 -2.12
N GLN A 60 -10.74 1.21 -0.93
CA GLN A 60 -11.87 0.31 -0.69
C GLN A 60 -13.20 0.91 -1.13
N LYS A 61 -13.40 2.21 -0.87
CA LYS A 61 -14.61 2.94 -1.30
C LYS A 61 -14.77 2.98 -2.82
N GLN A 62 -13.68 3.22 -3.53
CA GLN A 62 -13.69 3.41 -4.98
C GLN A 62 -13.57 2.08 -5.75
N PHE A 63 -12.92 1.08 -5.15
CA PHE A 63 -12.67 -0.20 -5.78
C PHE A 63 -12.66 -1.34 -4.73
N ARG A 64 -13.84 -1.84 -4.37
CA ARG A 64 -14.02 -2.85 -3.31
C ARG A 64 -13.23 -4.14 -3.54
N GLY A 65 -13.04 -4.54 -4.78
CA GLY A 65 -12.31 -5.75 -5.15
C GLY A 65 -10.80 -5.61 -5.24
N ALA A 66 -10.22 -4.47 -4.82
CA ALA A 66 -8.79 -4.24 -4.97
C ALA A 66 -7.96 -5.31 -4.24
N GLN A 67 -6.99 -5.88 -4.96
CA GLN A 67 -6.08 -6.91 -4.45
C GLN A 67 -4.64 -6.41 -4.35
N ALA A 68 -4.19 -5.66 -5.34
CA ALA A 68 -2.83 -5.16 -5.42
C ALA A 68 -2.81 -3.83 -6.16
N VAL A 69 -2.55 -2.75 -5.44
CA VAL A 69 -2.71 -1.39 -5.94
C VAL A 69 -1.34 -0.73 -6.10
N GLY A 70 -1.12 -0.08 -7.25
CA GLY A 70 0.11 0.62 -7.57
C GLY A 70 -0.12 1.85 -8.45
N SER A 71 0.84 2.78 -8.46
CA SER A 71 0.81 3.93 -9.36
C SER A 71 1.02 3.49 -10.82
N PHE A 72 0.64 4.35 -11.77
CA PHE A 72 0.92 4.09 -13.18
C PHE A 72 2.41 3.83 -13.44
N LYS A 73 3.28 4.61 -12.79
CA LYS A 73 4.73 4.41 -12.87
C LYS A 73 5.16 3.06 -12.28
N PHE A 74 4.60 2.69 -11.12
CA PHE A 74 4.88 1.40 -10.49
C PHE A 74 4.60 0.23 -11.45
N TRP A 75 3.43 0.21 -12.08
CA TRP A 75 3.08 -0.84 -13.04
C TRP A 75 4.02 -0.86 -14.23
N LYS A 76 4.32 0.32 -14.81
CA LYS A 76 5.26 0.46 -15.92
C LYS A 76 6.66 -0.04 -15.55
N ASP A 77 7.18 0.32 -14.39
CA ASP A 77 8.51 -0.09 -13.91
C ASP A 77 8.58 -1.61 -13.67
N LYS A 78 7.44 -2.25 -13.41
CA LYS A 78 7.29 -3.71 -13.29
C LYS A 78 7.04 -4.42 -14.64
N GLY A 79 7.00 -3.69 -15.75
CA GLY A 79 6.77 -4.23 -17.09
C GLY A 79 5.29 -4.43 -17.44
N PHE A 80 4.37 -3.90 -16.64
CA PHE A 80 2.93 -4.00 -16.87
C PHE A 80 2.33 -2.68 -17.33
N SER A 81 1.21 -2.77 -18.03
CA SER A 81 0.49 -1.60 -18.55
C SER A 81 -0.91 -1.53 -17.95
N VAL A 82 -1.31 -0.32 -17.59
CA VAL A 82 -2.72 -0.06 -17.24
C VAL A 82 -3.56 -0.13 -18.51
N ASN A 83 -4.68 -0.83 -18.43
CA ASN A 83 -5.59 -1.02 -19.57
C ASN A 83 -6.18 0.31 -20.03
N LYS A 84 -6.39 0.43 -21.34
CA LYS A 84 -6.93 1.66 -21.93
C LYS A 84 -8.36 1.91 -21.45
N GLY A 85 -8.61 3.12 -20.96
CA GLY A 85 -9.94 3.52 -20.48
C GLY A 85 -10.15 3.34 -18.97
N GLU A 86 -9.22 2.69 -18.26
CA GLU A 86 -9.31 2.53 -16.81
C GLU A 86 -9.27 3.87 -16.08
N LYS A 87 -10.09 3.97 -15.04
CA LYS A 87 -10.14 5.15 -14.17
C LYS A 87 -9.28 4.90 -12.94
N GLY A 88 -8.28 5.77 -12.74
CA GLY A 88 -7.42 5.67 -11.57
C GLY A 88 -8.18 5.91 -10.26
N ILE A 89 -7.86 5.12 -9.26
CA ILE A 89 -8.35 5.24 -7.90
C ILE A 89 -7.65 6.44 -7.26
N LYS A 90 -8.40 7.40 -6.74
CA LYS A 90 -7.85 8.62 -6.13
C LYS A 90 -7.36 8.35 -4.71
N ILE A 91 -6.14 8.79 -4.43
CA ILE A 91 -5.53 8.72 -3.09
C ILE A 91 -4.94 10.07 -2.70
N LEU A 92 -4.66 10.24 -1.40
CA LEU A 92 -3.95 11.40 -0.86
C LEU A 92 -2.44 11.18 -0.88
N VAL A 93 -1.71 12.07 -1.53
CA VAL A 93 -0.25 12.03 -1.60
C VAL A 93 0.33 13.19 -0.79
N PRO A 94 1.13 12.90 0.25
CA PRO A 94 1.78 13.96 1.02
C PRO A 94 2.89 14.61 0.20
N ASN A 95 2.93 15.93 0.22
CA ASN A 95 3.96 16.75 -0.41
C ASN A 95 4.49 17.78 0.57
N LYS A 96 5.74 18.18 0.39
CA LYS A 96 6.33 19.32 1.12
C LYS A 96 6.63 20.46 0.17
N THR A 97 6.26 21.66 0.56
CA THR A 97 6.75 22.85 -0.14
C THR A 97 8.26 22.98 0.06
N VAL A 98 8.97 23.40 -0.97
CA VAL A 98 10.41 23.64 -0.84
C VAL A 98 10.62 24.84 0.09
N PRO A 99 11.49 24.73 1.10
CA PRO A 99 11.86 25.84 1.95
C PRO A 99 12.39 27.01 1.12
N LYS A 100 12.13 28.23 1.58
CA LYS A 100 12.60 29.46 0.94
C LYS A 100 13.46 30.25 1.93
N PHE A 101 14.38 31.01 1.41
CA PHE A 101 15.17 31.95 2.18
C PHE A 101 15.06 33.37 1.58
N LYS A 102 15.35 34.38 2.35
CA LYS A 102 15.45 35.77 1.86
C LYS A 102 16.82 35.99 1.23
N ASP A 103 16.83 36.40 -0.05
CA ASP A 103 18.04 36.87 -0.72
C ASP A 103 18.48 38.27 -0.22
N GLU A 104 19.59 38.79 -0.72
CA GLU A 104 20.14 40.10 -0.35
C GLU A 104 19.19 41.28 -0.67
N LYS A 105 18.24 41.04 -1.59
CA LYS A 105 17.22 42.02 -1.98
C LYS A 105 15.92 41.86 -1.18
N GLY A 106 15.90 40.99 -0.15
CA GLY A 106 14.72 40.71 0.66
C GLY A 106 13.65 39.88 -0.03
N LYS A 107 13.93 39.29 -1.21
CA LYS A 107 12.99 38.43 -1.94
C LYS A 107 13.10 36.97 -1.51
N TRP A 108 11.95 36.32 -1.40
CA TRP A 108 11.92 34.90 -1.10
C TRP A 108 12.36 34.03 -2.30
N LYS A 109 13.47 33.32 -2.14
CA LYS A 109 14.08 32.43 -3.13
C LYS A 109 14.06 31.00 -2.61
N SER A 110 13.76 30.02 -3.49
CA SER A 110 13.80 28.60 -3.12
C SER A 110 15.23 28.17 -2.77
N ILE A 111 15.39 27.35 -1.71
CA ILE A 111 16.70 26.80 -1.30
C ILE A 111 17.36 26.03 -2.45
N ASN A 112 16.60 25.37 -3.30
CA ASN A 112 17.13 24.65 -4.46
C ASN A 112 17.84 25.57 -5.49
N LYS A 113 17.52 26.85 -5.45
CA LYS A 113 18.12 27.88 -6.33
C LYS A 113 19.20 28.71 -5.61
N ALA A 114 19.60 28.30 -4.40
CA ALA A 114 20.63 29.00 -3.65
C ALA A 114 22.03 28.74 -4.25
N THR A 115 22.82 29.79 -4.34
CA THR A 115 24.25 29.71 -4.70
C THR A 115 25.04 28.98 -3.61
N PRO A 116 26.27 28.51 -3.88
CA PRO A 116 27.12 27.90 -2.84
C PRO A 116 27.33 28.80 -1.63
N GLN A 117 27.55 30.09 -1.86
CA GLN A 117 27.70 31.10 -0.80
C GLN A 117 26.43 31.26 0.03
N GLU A 118 25.27 31.38 -0.62
CA GLU A 118 23.97 31.45 0.04
C GLU A 118 23.65 30.20 0.87
N LYS A 119 24.03 29.02 0.37
CA LYS A 119 23.88 27.74 1.10
C LYS A 119 24.73 27.72 2.37
N GLN A 120 25.94 28.26 2.33
CA GLN A 120 26.80 28.35 3.48
C GLN A 120 26.21 29.30 4.54
N LEU A 121 25.75 30.50 4.14
CA LEU A 121 25.08 31.46 5.02
C LEU A 121 23.80 30.90 5.66
N ILE A 122 23.03 30.09 4.90
CA ILE A 122 21.87 29.39 5.44
C ILE A 122 22.28 28.35 6.51
N LYS A 123 23.33 27.60 6.23
CA LYS A 123 23.86 26.59 7.17
C LYS A 123 24.40 27.21 8.45
N GLU A 124 24.98 28.40 8.35
CA GLU A 124 25.47 29.20 9.48
C GLU A 124 24.35 29.94 10.24
N GLY A 125 23.08 29.80 9.82
CA GLY A 125 21.95 30.48 10.46
C GLY A 125 21.88 31.99 10.20
N LYS A 126 22.69 32.51 9.28
CA LYS A 126 22.76 33.95 8.95
C LYS A 126 21.67 34.41 7.98
N LYS A 127 20.84 33.53 7.47
CA LYS A 127 19.71 33.86 6.59
C LYS A 127 18.40 33.34 7.15
N GLU A 128 17.36 34.16 7.05
CA GLU A 128 16.01 33.77 7.44
C GLU A 128 15.48 32.71 6.46
N VAL A 129 15.07 31.57 6.98
CA VAL A 129 14.59 30.41 6.21
C VAL A 129 13.19 30.03 6.65
N THR A 130 12.27 29.85 5.69
CA THR A 130 10.95 29.28 5.97
C THR A 130 11.04 27.76 6.01
N GLN A 131 10.35 27.13 6.95
CA GLN A 131 10.18 25.68 6.91
C GLN A 131 9.22 25.28 5.79
N GLY A 132 9.51 24.15 5.15
CA GLY A 132 8.60 23.56 4.18
C GLY A 132 7.31 23.10 4.87
N ARG A 133 6.16 23.48 4.30
CA ARG A 133 4.83 23.06 4.80
C ARG A 133 4.41 21.77 4.14
N LEU A 134 3.86 20.85 4.93
CA LEU A 134 3.20 19.64 4.43
C LEU A 134 1.85 20.03 3.83
N TYR A 135 1.56 19.52 2.65
CA TYR A 135 0.24 19.60 2.01
C TYR A 135 -0.07 18.30 1.28
N PHE A 136 -1.33 18.03 1.03
CA PHE A 136 -1.76 16.86 0.29
C PHE A 136 -2.20 17.23 -1.13
N SER A 137 -1.94 16.34 -2.06
CA SER A 137 -2.48 16.40 -3.41
C SER A 137 -3.16 15.08 -3.76
N VAL A 138 -4.04 15.10 -4.76
CA VAL A 138 -4.65 13.86 -5.27
C VAL A 138 -3.67 13.16 -6.19
N GLY A 139 -3.36 11.92 -5.87
CA GLY A 139 -2.67 10.97 -6.74
C GLY A 139 -3.64 9.94 -7.31
N HIS A 140 -3.18 9.19 -8.30
CA HIS A 140 -3.96 8.11 -8.93
C HIS A 140 -3.17 6.81 -8.86
N VAL A 141 -3.85 5.76 -8.44
CA VAL A 141 -3.34 4.39 -8.41
C VAL A 141 -4.30 3.47 -9.13
N PHE A 142 -3.83 2.31 -9.50
CA PHE A 142 -4.58 1.32 -10.27
C PHE A 142 -4.42 -0.04 -9.60
N ASP A 143 -5.50 -0.79 -9.53
CA ASP A 143 -5.46 -2.17 -9.08
C ASP A 143 -4.92 -3.10 -10.18
N ILE A 144 -4.42 -4.27 -9.80
CA ILE A 144 -3.92 -5.28 -10.73
C ILE A 144 -4.95 -5.66 -11.81
N HIS A 145 -6.26 -5.69 -11.46
CA HIS A 145 -7.34 -5.98 -12.41
C HIS A 145 -7.51 -4.90 -13.48
N GLN A 146 -6.98 -3.70 -13.24
CA GLN A 146 -6.96 -2.60 -14.20
C GLN A 146 -5.71 -2.63 -15.08
N THR A 147 -4.93 -3.70 -15.02
CA THR A 147 -3.67 -3.85 -15.76
C THR A 147 -3.67 -5.15 -16.55
N ASN A 148 -2.69 -5.32 -17.42
CA ASN A 148 -2.44 -6.58 -18.11
C ASN A 148 -1.69 -7.63 -17.25
N ALA A 149 -1.39 -7.31 -15.99
CA ALA A 149 -0.82 -8.27 -15.04
C ALA A 149 -1.88 -9.26 -14.56
N THR A 150 -1.45 -10.49 -14.30
CA THR A 150 -2.29 -11.57 -13.78
C THR A 150 -1.96 -11.85 -12.32
N ALA A 151 -2.81 -12.61 -11.64
CA ALA A 151 -2.54 -13.05 -10.27
C ALA A 151 -1.24 -13.85 -10.14
N ASN A 152 -0.82 -14.54 -11.20
CA ASN A 152 0.44 -15.30 -11.24
C ASN A 152 1.68 -14.41 -11.29
N ASP A 153 1.51 -13.12 -11.61
CA ASP A 153 2.59 -12.15 -11.63
C ASP A 153 2.82 -11.50 -10.25
N LEU A 154 1.89 -11.69 -9.30
CA LEU A 154 2.00 -11.11 -7.94
C LEU A 154 3.33 -11.36 -7.25
N PRO A 155 3.92 -12.56 -7.25
CA PRO A 155 5.22 -12.80 -6.64
C PRO A 155 6.34 -11.98 -7.28
N LYS A 156 6.30 -11.77 -8.58
CA LYS A 156 7.28 -10.95 -9.31
C LYS A 156 7.07 -9.45 -9.07
N ILE A 157 5.82 -9.03 -8.96
CA ILE A 157 5.45 -7.62 -8.76
C ILE A 157 5.80 -7.18 -7.35
N PHE A 158 5.58 -8.04 -6.35
CA PHE A 158 5.82 -7.76 -4.94
C PHE A 158 6.82 -8.74 -4.30
N PRO A 159 8.07 -8.81 -4.76
CA PRO A 159 9.06 -9.80 -4.29
C PRO A 159 9.34 -9.68 -2.79
N ASN A 160 9.29 -8.47 -2.23
CA ASN A 160 9.50 -8.25 -0.79
C ASN A 160 8.36 -8.81 0.09
N ARG A 161 7.26 -9.20 -0.52
CA ARG A 161 6.11 -9.81 0.19
C ARG A 161 6.14 -11.32 0.12
N TRP A 162 6.85 -11.88 -0.85
CA TRP A 162 6.87 -13.30 -1.13
C TRP A 162 8.32 -13.77 -1.10
N LEU A 163 8.60 -14.70 -0.22
CA LEU A 163 9.88 -15.38 -0.24
C LEU A 163 9.87 -16.37 -1.40
N GLU A 164 10.90 -16.30 -2.23
CA GLU A 164 11.12 -17.26 -3.30
C GLU A 164 12.15 -18.29 -2.86
N GLY A 165 12.07 -19.48 -3.44
CA GLY A 165 13.03 -20.55 -3.30
C GLY A 165 12.50 -21.78 -2.58
N ASN A 166 13.30 -22.83 -2.68
CA ASN A 166 13.03 -24.12 -2.11
C ASN A 166 13.67 -24.24 -0.73
N VAL A 167 13.23 -25.20 0.05
CA VAL A 167 13.76 -25.58 1.35
C VAL A 167 14.31 -26.98 1.22
N GLU A 168 15.54 -27.19 1.68
CA GLU A 168 16.12 -28.52 1.76
C GLU A 168 15.24 -29.39 2.67
N ASP A 169 14.94 -30.59 2.23
CA ASP A 169 14.04 -31.52 2.91
C ASP A 169 12.65 -30.93 3.26
N TYR A 170 12.12 -30.06 2.39
CA TYR A 170 10.83 -29.40 2.63
C TYR A 170 9.71 -30.34 3.06
N LYS A 171 9.60 -31.52 2.42
CA LYS A 171 8.55 -32.47 2.73
C LYS A 171 8.64 -32.97 4.18
N ALA A 172 9.86 -33.26 4.65
CA ALA A 172 10.07 -33.72 6.00
C ALA A 172 9.76 -32.61 7.01
N LEU A 173 10.30 -31.39 6.77
CA LEU A 173 10.01 -30.21 7.59
C LEU A 173 8.52 -29.87 7.64
N TYR A 174 7.84 -29.90 6.50
CA TYR A 174 6.41 -29.60 6.43
C TYR A 174 5.58 -30.62 7.23
N LYS A 175 5.92 -31.89 7.14
CA LYS A 175 5.28 -32.97 7.93
C LYS A 175 5.46 -32.77 9.44
N GLU A 176 6.65 -32.36 9.87
CA GLU A 176 6.89 -32.04 11.29
C GLU A 176 6.06 -30.80 11.73
N MET A 177 5.94 -29.82 10.87
CA MET A 177 5.10 -28.65 11.14
C MET A 177 3.61 -29.01 11.21
N GLU A 178 3.14 -29.93 10.36
CA GLU A 178 1.78 -30.48 10.44
C GLU A 178 1.56 -31.22 11.76
N ALA A 179 2.50 -32.04 12.19
CA ALA A 179 2.42 -32.74 13.47
C ALA A 179 2.39 -31.77 14.67
N ILE A 180 3.18 -30.69 14.61
CA ILE A 180 3.16 -29.62 15.63
C ILE A 180 1.80 -28.91 15.63
N ALA A 181 1.25 -28.59 14.46
CA ALA A 181 -0.05 -27.97 14.34
C ALA A 181 -1.15 -28.85 14.95
N GLU A 182 -1.19 -30.12 14.57
CA GLU A 182 -2.15 -31.13 15.05
C GLU A 182 -2.06 -31.30 16.58
N LYS A 183 -0.85 -31.40 17.13
CA LYS A 183 -0.62 -31.45 18.60
C LYS A 183 -1.17 -30.23 19.32
N ASN A 184 -1.25 -29.09 18.67
CA ASN A 184 -1.83 -27.87 19.21
C ASN A 184 -3.32 -27.70 18.85
N GLY A 185 -3.93 -28.72 18.25
CA GLY A 185 -5.34 -28.69 17.83
C GLY A 185 -5.60 -27.75 16.65
N ILE A 186 -4.59 -27.49 15.81
CA ILE A 186 -4.69 -26.67 14.62
C ILE A 186 -4.71 -27.58 13.39
N SER A 187 -5.68 -27.38 12.51
CA SER A 187 -5.78 -28.11 11.24
C SER A 187 -5.26 -27.25 10.09
N ILE A 188 -4.39 -27.81 9.25
CA ILE A 188 -3.95 -27.14 8.03
C ILE A 188 -4.90 -27.54 6.90
N ILE A 189 -5.57 -26.57 6.29
CA ILE A 189 -6.60 -26.78 5.29
C ILE A 189 -6.29 -26.06 3.98
N ALA A 190 -7.01 -26.41 2.91
CA ALA A 190 -7.06 -25.58 1.71
C ALA A 190 -7.76 -24.24 2.02
N PRO A 191 -7.38 -23.14 1.38
CA PRO A 191 -8.06 -21.86 1.57
C PRO A 191 -9.57 -21.97 1.27
N LYS A 192 -10.40 -21.45 2.19
CA LYS A 192 -11.87 -21.41 2.02
C LYS A 192 -12.31 -20.36 0.98
N GLU A 193 -11.44 -19.42 0.68
CA GLU A 193 -11.64 -18.34 -0.30
C GLU A 193 -10.32 -18.00 -0.99
N GLU A 194 -10.37 -17.25 -2.08
CA GLU A 194 -9.15 -16.79 -2.75
C GLU A 194 -8.38 -15.81 -1.86
N LEU A 195 -7.15 -16.16 -1.50
CA LEU A 195 -6.31 -15.37 -0.58
C LEU A 195 -5.65 -14.15 -1.25
N GLY A 196 -5.77 -14.00 -2.58
CA GLY A 196 -5.19 -12.88 -3.30
C GLY A 196 -3.68 -12.74 -3.02
N SER A 197 -3.26 -11.63 -2.44
CA SER A 197 -1.88 -11.36 -2.03
C SER A 197 -1.55 -11.80 -0.58
N ALA A 198 -2.51 -12.31 0.18
CA ALA A 198 -2.23 -12.88 1.50
C ALA A 198 -1.47 -14.21 1.35
N LYS A 199 -0.49 -14.47 2.22
CA LYS A 199 0.32 -15.69 2.19
C LYS A 199 -0.35 -16.86 2.87
N GLY A 200 -1.23 -16.59 3.81
CA GLY A 200 -2.02 -17.54 4.55
C GLY A 200 -3.20 -16.87 5.20
N ALA A 201 -4.05 -17.66 5.83
CA ALA A 201 -5.16 -17.20 6.64
C ALA A 201 -5.27 -18.09 7.88
N CYS A 202 -5.49 -17.47 9.04
CA CYS A 202 -5.84 -18.16 10.26
C CYS A 202 -7.35 -17.98 10.51
N TYR A 203 -8.01 -19.08 10.84
CA TYR A 203 -9.42 -19.14 11.22
C TYR A 203 -9.53 -19.49 12.71
N PRO A 204 -9.47 -18.50 13.62
CA PRO A 204 -9.34 -18.76 15.06
C PRO A 204 -10.48 -19.56 15.65
N LEU A 205 -11.71 -19.34 15.18
CA LEU A 205 -12.92 -20.01 15.69
C LEU A 205 -12.92 -21.52 15.41
N THR A 206 -12.38 -21.92 14.27
CA THR A 206 -12.30 -23.32 13.86
C THR A 206 -10.91 -23.92 14.08
N LYS A 207 -9.95 -23.12 14.56
CA LYS A 207 -8.54 -23.50 14.74
C LYS A 207 -7.92 -24.07 13.47
N GLU A 208 -8.19 -23.42 12.35
CA GLU A 208 -7.68 -23.83 11.05
C GLU A 208 -6.71 -22.79 10.50
N VAL A 209 -5.72 -23.26 9.76
CA VAL A 209 -4.76 -22.42 9.03
C VAL A 209 -4.77 -22.85 7.57
N ALA A 210 -4.80 -21.88 6.67
CA ALA A 210 -4.69 -22.10 5.24
C ALA A 210 -3.46 -21.38 4.68
N LEU A 211 -2.76 -22.00 3.75
CA LEU A 211 -1.64 -21.41 3.03
C LEU A 211 -2.07 -21.04 1.60
N ASN A 212 -1.53 -19.95 1.09
CA ASN A 212 -1.79 -19.57 -0.30
C ASN A 212 -1.11 -20.57 -1.25
N PRO A 213 -1.85 -21.18 -2.19
CA PRO A 213 -1.29 -22.16 -3.15
C PRO A 213 -0.16 -21.58 -4.04
N ARG A 214 -0.04 -20.26 -4.09
CA ARG A 214 1.01 -19.57 -4.87
C ARG A 214 2.31 -19.37 -4.08
N ASN A 215 2.36 -19.76 -2.83
CA ASN A 215 3.57 -19.66 -2.01
C ASN A 215 4.66 -20.59 -2.53
N SER A 216 5.92 -20.12 -2.47
CA SER A 216 7.09 -21.00 -2.51
C SER A 216 7.19 -21.80 -1.22
N GLU A 217 8.00 -22.86 -1.22
CA GLU A 217 8.27 -23.68 -0.02
C GLU A 217 8.78 -22.83 1.15
N ARG A 218 9.73 -21.92 0.88
CA ARG A 218 10.27 -21.00 1.89
C ARG A 218 9.22 -20.06 2.45
N GLN A 219 8.30 -19.57 1.62
CA GLN A 219 7.19 -18.73 2.07
C GLN A 219 6.20 -19.54 2.91
N ASN A 220 5.91 -20.78 2.53
CA ASN A 220 5.04 -21.68 3.31
C ASN A 220 5.55 -21.88 4.73
N VAL A 221 6.84 -22.23 4.88
CA VAL A 221 7.47 -22.41 6.19
C VAL A 221 7.31 -21.16 7.05
N LYS A 222 7.68 -20.00 6.49
CA LYS A 222 7.55 -18.72 7.22
C LYS A 222 6.10 -18.44 7.61
N THR A 223 5.17 -18.60 6.68
CA THR A 223 3.76 -18.28 6.89
C THR A 223 3.14 -19.24 7.91
N LEU A 224 3.40 -20.52 7.80
CA LEU A 224 2.85 -21.50 8.72
C LEU A 224 3.35 -21.28 10.16
N LEU A 225 4.64 -20.99 10.35
CA LEU A 225 5.18 -20.58 11.65
C LEU A 225 4.47 -19.36 12.21
N HIS A 226 4.23 -18.35 11.37
CA HIS A 226 3.55 -17.13 11.78
C HIS A 226 2.10 -17.40 12.20
N GLU A 227 1.33 -18.08 11.37
CA GLU A 227 -0.08 -18.37 11.63
C GLU A 227 -0.28 -19.27 12.87
N MET A 228 0.65 -20.20 13.13
CA MET A 228 0.62 -21.05 14.33
C MET A 228 1.00 -20.29 15.61
N THR A 229 1.77 -19.20 15.51
CA THR A 229 2.21 -18.39 16.67
C THR A 229 1.24 -17.27 17.00
N VAL A 230 0.46 -16.81 16.03
CA VAL A 230 -0.60 -15.81 16.24
C VAL A 230 -1.79 -16.53 16.86
N ARG A 231 -1.72 -16.77 18.17
CA ARG A 231 -2.87 -17.27 18.93
C ARG A 231 -3.78 -16.13 19.28
N PRO A 232 -5.13 -16.34 19.22
CA PRO A 232 -6.08 -15.46 19.87
C PRO A 232 -5.93 -15.53 21.40
#